data_733bd6f232687dfbdc63587b0e6bc830
#
_entry.id   733bd6f232687dfbdc63587b0e6bc830
#
_cell.length_a   1.000
_cell.length_b   1.000
_cell.length_c   1.000
_cell.angle_alpha   90.00
_cell.angle_beta   90.00
_cell.angle_gamma   90.00
#
_symmetry.space_group_name_H-M   'P 1'
#
loop_
_entity.id
_entity.type
_entity.pdbx_description
1 polymer ?
#
loop_
_entity_poly.entity_id
_entity_poly.type
_entity_poly.pdbx_seq_one_letter_code
_entity_poly.pdbx_strand_id
1 'polypeptide(L)' 'MDWPKRARTADWENGVLTLDGEKQFEVPELTAEIMDQLAGYALVGFHVKGYPVTDELLAPFAGHKSM' A
#
# COMPACT_ATOMS: atom_id res chain seq x y z
N MET A 1 9.98 11.21 2.40
CA MET A 1 9.80 10.09 1.47
C MET A 1 9.27 10.62 0.15
N ASP A 2 9.94 10.31 -0.93
CA ASP A 2 9.57 10.86 -2.24
C ASP A 2 8.52 10.03 -2.96
N TRP A 3 7.40 9.85 -2.29
CA TRP A 3 6.30 9.10 -2.87
C TRP A 3 5.62 9.91 -3.96
N PRO A 4 5.15 9.26 -5.02
CA PRO A 4 4.45 9.98 -6.09
C PRO A 4 3.11 10.51 -5.59
N LYS A 5 2.57 11.48 -6.29
CA LYS A 5 1.28 12.04 -5.93
C LYS A 5 0.15 11.11 -6.32
N ARG A 6 0.38 10.24 -7.28
CA ARG A 6 -0.62 9.29 -7.78
C ARG A 6 -0.01 7.93 -8.00
N ALA A 7 -0.79 6.91 -7.78
CA ALA A 7 -0.42 5.54 -8.08
C ALA A 7 -1.71 4.77 -8.30
N ARG A 8 -1.68 3.84 -9.24
CA ARG A 8 -2.86 3.03 -9.56
C ARG A 8 -2.74 1.64 -8.98
N THR A 9 -1.53 1.11 -8.91
CA THR A 9 -1.31 -0.21 -8.37
C THR A 9 -0.16 -0.16 -7.37
N ALA A 10 -0.19 -1.11 -6.44
CA ALA A 10 0.86 -1.25 -5.46
C ALA A 10 1.13 -2.72 -5.24
N ASP A 11 2.40 -3.08 -5.14
CA ASP A 11 2.82 -4.45 -4.86
C ASP A 11 3.88 -4.42 -3.78
N TRP A 12 3.75 -5.28 -2.80
CA TRP A 12 4.75 -5.38 -1.75
C TRP A 12 5.30 -6.79 -1.70
N GLU A 13 6.62 -6.90 -1.70
CA GLU A 13 7.29 -8.19 -1.64
C GLU A 13 8.68 -8.02 -1.06
N ASN A 14 9.02 -8.85 -0.08
CA ASN A 14 10.37 -8.87 0.51
C ASN A 14 10.88 -7.50 0.94
N GLY A 15 10.02 -6.70 1.53
CA GLY A 15 10.42 -5.39 2.03
C GLY A 15 10.55 -4.32 0.96
N VAL A 16 10.04 -4.59 -0.23
CA VAL A 16 10.04 -3.61 -1.32
C VAL A 16 8.61 -3.34 -1.77
N LEU A 17 8.25 -2.08 -1.77
CA LEU A 17 6.95 -1.64 -2.27
C LEU A 17 7.13 -1.05 -3.67
N THR A 18 6.40 -1.59 -4.63
CA THR A 18 6.45 -1.10 -6.01
C THR A 18 5.14 -0.41 -6.35
N LEU A 19 5.21 0.83 -6.78
CA LEU A 19 4.04 1.60 -7.18
C LEU A 19 4.01 1.73 -8.70
N ASP A 20 2.85 1.43 -9.28
CA ASP A 20 2.63 1.48 -10.74
C ASP A 20 3.60 0.58 -11.53
N GLY A 21 4.19 -0.39 -10.86
CA GLY A 21 5.14 -1.28 -11.49
C GLY A 21 6.48 -0.65 -11.81
N GLU A 22 6.69 0.59 -11.40
CA GLU A 22 7.92 1.32 -11.72
C GLU A 22 8.65 1.85 -10.50
N LYS A 23 7.92 2.53 -9.62
CA LYS A 23 8.52 3.17 -8.45
C LYS A 23 8.72 2.16 -7.32
N GLN A 24 9.95 1.97 -6.90
CA GLN A 24 10.28 1.04 -5.83
C GLN A 24 10.76 1.77 -4.60
N PHE A 25 10.27 1.35 -3.45
CA PHE A 25 10.63 1.96 -2.17
C PHE A 25 10.94 0.87 -1.17
N GLU A 26 11.86 1.14 -0.26
CA GLU A 26 12.17 0.23 0.81
C GLU A 26 11.12 0.38 1.90
N VAL A 27 10.30 -0.64 2.05
CA VAL A 27 9.23 -0.65 3.05
C VAL A 27 9.32 -1.99 3.79
N PRO A 28 10.19 -2.07 4.82
CA PRO A 28 10.38 -3.34 5.53
C PRO A 28 9.15 -3.83 6.27
N GLU A 29 8.24 -2.91 6.60
CA GLU A 29 7.01 -3.27 7.29
C GLU A 29 5.84 -2.45 6.76
N LEU A 30 4.67 -3.07 6.72
CA LEU A 30 3.46 -2.37 6.32
C LEU A 30 2.78 -1.82 7.58
N THR A 31 3.18 -0.64 7.98
CA THR A 31 2.62 0.01 9.17
C THR A 31 1.30 0.68 8.81
N ALA A 32 0.55 1.08 9.84
CA ALA A 32 -0.72 1.78 9.63
C ALA A 32 -0.51 3.05 8.82
N GLU A 33 0.61 3.72 9.06
CA GLU A 33 0.97 4.96 8.36
C GLU A 33 1.15 4.70 6.87
N ILE A 34 1.87 3.63 6.54
CA ILE A 34 2.10 3.23 5.15
C ILE A 34 0.77 2.85 4.49
N MET A 35 -0.06 2.10 5.18
CA MET A 35 -1.34 1.66 4.64
C MET A 35 -2.27 2.85 4.39
N ASP A 36 -2.24 3.83 5.28
CA ASP A 36 -3.04 5.03 5.12
C ASP A 36 -2.59 5.82 3.89
N GLN A 37 -1.28 5.89 3.69
CA GLN A 37 -0.71 6.56 2.52
C GLN A 37 -1.17 5.89 1.24
N LEU A 38 -1.14 4.56 1.22
CA LEU A 38 -1.57 3.79 0.05
C LEU A 38 -3.07 3.92 -0.20
N ALA A 39 -3.85 3.97 0.87
CA ALA A 39 -5.29 4.12 0.74
C ALA A 39 -5.65 5.44 0.07
N GLY A 40 -4.85 6.46 0.30
CA GLY A 40 -5.07 7.78 -0.29
C GLY A 40 -4.93 7.80 -1.80
N TYR A 41 -4.30 6.78 -2.39
CA TYR A 41 -4.14 6.71 -3.84
C TYR A 41 -5.37 6.17 -4.56
N ALA A 42 -6.32 5.59 -3.84
CA ALA A 42 -7.47 4.93 -4.46
C ALA A 42 -7.01 3.87 -5.46
N LEU A 43 -6.16 2.97 -5.01
CA LEU A 43 -5.55 1.97 -5.87
C LEU A 43 -6.58 1.05 -6.51
N VAL A 44 -6.34 0.67 -7.76
CA VAL A 44 -7.18 -0.30 -8.45
C VAL A 44 -6.69 -1.72 -8.20
N GLY A 45 -5.44 -1.87 -7.73
CA GLY A 45 -4.90 -3.17 -7.38
C GLY A 45 -3.81 -3.03 -6.33
N PHE A 46 -3.83 -3.94 -5.37
CA PHE A 46 -2.83 -3.95 -4.31
C PHE A 46 -2.54 -5.40 -3.93
N HIS A 47 -1.29 -5.78 -4.04
CA HIS A 47 -0.85 -7.14 -3.71
C HIS A 47 0.21 -7.11 -2.62
N VAL A 48 0.09 -8.03 -1.68
CA VAL A 48 1.06 -8.18 -0.61
C VAL A 48 1.51 -9.63 -0.58
N LYS A 49 2.82 -9.84 -0.62
CA LYS A 49 3.41 -11.17 -0.62
C LYS A 49 4.33 -11.30 0.58
N GLY A 50 4.13 -12.37 1.34
CA GLY A 50 5.00 -12.67 2.46
C GLY A 50 4.80 -11.82 3.69
N TYR A 51 3.63 -11.22 3.85
CA TYR A 51 3.30 -10.42 5.00
C TYR A 51 1.90 -10.77 5.49
N PRO A 52 1.70 -10.94 6.80
CA PRO A 52 0.36 -11.26 7.32
C PRO A 52 -0.58 -10.07 7.14
N VAL A 53 -1.61 -10.28 6.33
CA VAL A 53 -2.61 -9.25 6.07
C VAL A 53 -3.81 -9.49 6.99
N THR A 54 -4.10 -8.51 7.84
CA THR A 54 -5.19 -8.59 8.79
C THR A 54 -6.21 -7.50 8.52
N ASP A 55 -7.37 -7.62 9.16
CA ASP A 55 -8.41 -6.60 9.03
C ASP A 55 -7.91 -5.24 9.54
N GLU A 56 -7.11 -5.26 10.58
CA GLU A 56 -6.55 -4.03 11.12
C GLU A 56 -5.64 -3.34 10.11
N LEU A 57 -4.86 -4.13 9.39
CA LEU A 57 -3.95 -3.61 8.39
C LEU A 57 -4.73 -2.97 7.25
N LEU A 58 -5.88 -3.52 6.91
CA LEU A 58 -6.71 -3.02 5.83
C LEU A 58 -7.72 -1.96 6.27
N ALA A 59 -7.73 -1.61 7.54
CA ALA A 59 -8.68 -0.63 8.05
C ALA A 59 -8.71 0.69 7.27
N PRO A 60 -7.57 1.29 6.90
CA PRO A 60 -7.59 2.52 6.12
C PRO A 60 -8.30 2.36 4.78
N PHE A 61 -8.12 1.19 4.14
CA PHE A 61 -8.77 0.91 2.87
C PHE A 61 -10.27 0.72 3.06
N ALA A 62 -10.66 0.03 4.12
CA ALA A 62 -12.06 -0.19 4.42
C ALA A 62 -12.77 1.12 4.70
N GLY A 63 -12.09 2.03 5.41
CA GLY A 63 -12.64 3.34 5.69
C GLY A 63 -12.95 4.12 4.43
N HIS A 64 -12.08 4.05 3.45
CA HIS A 64 -12.30 4.71 2.17
C HIS A 64 -13.46 4.09 1.40
N LYS A 65 -13.57 2.79 1.49
CA LYS A 65 -14.59 2.07 0.72
C LYS A 65 -15.99 2.23 1.29
N SER A 66 -16.07 2.48 2.57
CA SER A 66 -17.38 2.55 3.23
C SER A 66 -18.17 3.79 2.85
N MET A 67 -17.57 4.68 2.15
CA MET A 67 -18.27 5.83 1.64
C MET A 67 -19.02 5.52 0.35
#